data_8e6a5e11f68760d2aac9e68866c3d360
#
_entry.id   8e6a5e11f68760d2aac9e68866c3d360
#
_cell.length_a   1.000
_cell.length_b   1.000
_cell.length_c   1.000
_cell.angle_alpha   90.00
_cell.angle_beta   90.00
_cell.angle_gamma   90.00
#
_symmetry.space_group_name_H-M   'P 1'
#
loop_
_entity.id
_entity.type
_entity.pdbx_description
1 polymer ?
#
loop_
_entity_poly.entity_id
_entity_poly.type
_entity_poly.pdbx_seq_one_letter_code
_entity_poly.pdbx_strand_id
1 'polypeptide(L)'
;MTKKERGYLTELYYFALSFFVYGFLGWCTEVAYAAAKQGKFVNRGFLNGPICPVYGIGVGVVVQFLTPVENNLVLLYISSTILVTVIEGITGFLLEKIFHNKWWDYSEQPLNIGGYVCVLFSLIWGVFCVLIVKIIHPLIYKVLTMIPLVLGIVVMACLAVGLLADLYVTASGILKMNRRLEAMEKIAAELKELSDKVGENIYENVMEGMEFREEKKARIEELKAKYEEMAENRTKVGERLVKAFPKMQVGQHKEIFEELRERMDREHIRVFVIDSSLGLCGFVLAQEV
;
A
#
# COMPACT_ATOMS: atom_id res chain seq x y z
N MET A 1 -25.54 22.33 26.99
CA MET A 1 -24.88 22.39 25.66
C MET A 1 -25.35 23.62 24.94
N THR A 2 -24.46 24.53 24.60
CA THR A 2 -24.78 25.78 23.89
C THR A 2 -25.17 25.49 22.43
N LYS A 3 -25.86 26.44 21.78
CA LYS A 3 -26.21 26.33 20.34
C LYS A 3 -24.97 26.14 19.46
N LYS A 4 -23.87 26.76 19.85
CA LYS A 4 -22.56 26.67 19.15
C LYS A 4 -21.94 25.28 19.27
N GLU A 5 -21.95 24.68 20.47
CA GLU A 5 -21.45 23.31 20.70
C GLU A 5 -22.26 22.27 19.91
N ARG A 6 -23.58 22.46 19.82
CA ARG A 6 -24.45 21.59 19.03
C ARG A 6 -24.13 21.68 17.53
N GLY A 7 -23.80 22.87 17.02
CA GLY A 7 -23.36 23.07 15.65
C GLY A 7 -22.06 22.28 15.34
N TYR A 8 -21.04 22.44 16.17
CA TYR A 8 -19.76 21.71 15.98
C TYR A 8 -19.91 20.19 16.03
N LEU A 9 -20.73 19.66 16.94
CA LEU A 9 -20.97 18.21 17.02
C LEU A 9 -21.68 17.68 15.76
N THR A 10 -22.59 18.47 15.19
CA THR A 10 -23.27 18.11 13.96
C THR A 10 -22.32 18.13 12.76
N GLU A 11 -21.46 19.12 12.66
CA GLU A 11 -20.42 19.19 11.60
C GLU A 11 -19.43 18.02 11.71
N LEU A 12 -18.94 17.73 12.93
CA LEU A 12 -18.05 16.59 13.18
C LEU A 12 -18.70 15.26 12.82
N TYR A 13 -19.99 15.09 13.15
CA TYR A 13 -20.74 13.89 12.78
C TYR A 13 -20.81 13.69 11.26
N TYR A 14 -21.17 14.72 10.49
CA TYR A 14 -21.23 14.60 9.04
C TYR A 14 -19.85 14.49 8.40
N PHE A 15 -18.83 15.12 8.97
CA PHE A 15 -17.45 14.91 8.55
C PHE A 15 -17.03 13.44 8.71
N ALA A 16 -17.31 12.84 9.87
CA ALA A 16 -16.97 11.45 10.14
C ALA A 16 -17.75 10.46 9.25
N LEU A 17 -19.03 10.71 8.97
CA LEU A 17 -19.79 9.90 8.01
C LEU A 17 -19.24 10.05 6.59
N SER A 18 -18.92 11.26 6.17
CA SER A 18 -18.35 11.56 4.86
C SER A 18 -16.99 10.88 4.69
N PHE A 19 -16.16 10.79 5.73
CA PHE A 19 -14.90 10.05 5.73
C PHE A 19 -15.08 8.61 5.25
N PHE A 20 -16.06 7.86 5.80
CA PHE A 20 -16.30 6.48 5.41
C PHE A 20 -16.82 6.37 3.97
N VAL A 21 -17.70 7.27 3.56
CA VAL A 21 -18.23 7.30 2.19
C VAL A 21 -17.11 7.56 1.19
N TYR A 22 -16.30 8.60 1.41
CA TYR A 22 -15.21 8.93 0.50
C TYR A 22 -14.05 7.92 0.56
N GLY A 23 -13.80 7.34 1.73
CA GLY A 23 -12.85 6.24 1.86
C GLY A 23 -13.26 5.02 1.03
N PHE A 24 -14.55 4.67 1.03
CA PHE A 24 -15.10 3.61 0.19
C PHE A 24 -15.06 3.95 -1.30
N LEU A 25 -15.51 5.15 -1.69
CA LEU A 25 -15.47 5.59 -3.09
C LEU A 25 -14.03 5.67 -3.63
N GLY A 26 -13.09 6.12 -2.80
CA GLY A 26 -11.67 6.12 -3.14
C GLY A 26 -11.14 4.70 -3.35
N TRP A 27 -11.53 3.74 -2.51
CA TRP A 27 -11.21 2.34 -2.71
C TRP A 27 -11.81 1.80 -4.02
N CYS A 28 -13.06 2.13 -4.34
CA CYS A 28 -13.69 1.75 -5.61
C CYS A 28 -12.91 2.28 -6.83
N THR A 29 -12.44 3.52 -6.78
CA THR A 29 -11.64 4.11 -7.88
C THR A 29 -10.30 3.40 -8.04
N GLU A 30 -9.61 3.06 -6.96
CA GLU A 30 -8.35 2.31 -7.00
C GLU A 30 -8.52 0.91 -7.58
N VAL A 31 -9.57 0.20 -7.17
CA VAL A 31 -9.89 -1.14 -7.69
C VAL A 31 -10.29 -1.07 -9.16
N ALA A 32 -11.10 -0.08 -9.56
CA ALA A 32 -11.47 0.13 -10.95
C ALA A 32 -10.25 0.42 -11.83
N TYR A 33 -9.34 1.28 -11.37
CA TYR A 33 -8.08 1.56 -12.06
C TYR A 33 -7.23 0.29 -12.23
N ALA A 34 -7.09 -0.51 -11.16
CA ALA A 34 -6.34 -1.76 -11.22
C ALA A 34 -6.98 -2.77 -12.17
N ALA A 35 -8.30 -2.90 -12.12
CA ALA A 35 -9.05 -3.79 -13.01
C ALA A 35 -8.89 -3.40 -14.48
N ALA A 36 -8.97 -2.10 -14.79
CA ALA A 36 -8.76 -1.60 -16.14
C ALA A 36 -7.32 -1.83 -16.65
N LYS A 37 -6.32 -1.74 -15.76
CA LYS A 37 -4.91 -1.89 -16.13
C LYS A 37 -4.44 -3.33 -16.18
N GLN A 38 -4.92 -4.18 -15.26
CA GLN A 38 -4.42 -5.55 -15.07
C GLN A 38 -5.41 -6.65 -15.53
N GLY A 39 -6.60 -6.27 -16.00
CA GLY A 39 -7.63 -7.21 -16.43
C GLY A 39 -8.21 -8.10 -15.31
N LYS A 40 -7.90 -7.81 -14.05
CA LYS A 40 -8.34 -8.63 -12.89
C LYS A 40 -8.63 -7.75 -11.67
N PHE A 41 -9.45 -8.28 -10.77
CA PHE A 41 -9.70 -7.64 -9.48
C PHE A 41 -8.44 -7.65 -8.61
N VAL A 42 -7.99 -6.47 -8.17
CA VAL A 42 -6.91 -6.30 -7.20
C VAL A 42 -7.34 -5.30 -6.15
N ASN A 43 -7.33 -5.70 -4.89
CA ASN A 43 -7.55 -4.75 -3.79
C ASN A 43 -6.33 -3.85 -3.64
N ARG A 44 -6.37 -2.65 -4.22
CA ARG A 44 -5.31 -1.62 -4.13
C ARG A 44 -5.41 -0.74 -2.90
N GLY A 45 -6.33 -1.02 -1.99
CA GLY A 45 -6.36 -0.31 -0.71
C GLY A 45 -5.13 -0.62 0.14
N PHE A 46 -4.67 0.36 0.93
CA PHE A 46 -3.69 0.12 1.99
C PHE A 46 -4.21 -0.89 3.00
N LEU A 47 -5.49 -0.80 3.35
CA LEU A 47 -6.19 -1.71 4.25
C LEU A 47 -6.69 -2.97 3.52
N ASN A 48 -7.01 -4.03 4.29
CA ASN A 48 -7.60 -5.25 3.73
C ASN A 48 -9.06 -5.04 3.33
N GLY A 49 -9.80 -4.23 4.08
CA GLY A 49 -11.17 -3.85 3.80
C GLY A 49 -11.31 -2.81 2.69
N PRO A 50 -12.56 -2.56 2.25
CA PRO A 50 -12.86 -1.68 1.13
C PRO A 50 -12.87 -0.20 1.54
N ILE A 51 -11.80 0.27 2.18
CA ILE A 51 -11.65 1.67 2.60
C ILE A 51 -10.23 2.14 2.32
N CYS A 52 -10.11 3.30 1.67
CA CYS A 52 -8.86 4.04 1.53
C CYS A 52 -8.88 5.28 2.43
N PRO A 53 -8.29 5.26 3.62
CA PRO A 53 -8.35 6.36 4.60
C PRO A 53 -7.85 7.70 4.05
N VAL A 54 -6.84 7.69 3.18
CA VAL A 54 -6.29 8.91 2.58
C VAL A 54 -7.34 9.67 1.76
N TYR A 55 -8.23 8.96 1.05
CA TYR A 55 -9.32 9.59 0.31
C TYR A 55 -10.38 10.15 1.25
N GLY A 56 -10.72 9.42 2.31
CA GLY A 56 -11.67 9.88 3.32
C GLY A 56 -11.19 11.16 4.03
N ILE A 57 -9.93 11.19 4.47
CA ILE A 57 -9.32 12.37 5.09
C ILE A 57 -9.15 13.49 4.05
N GLY A 58 -8.56 13.18 2.89
CA GLY A 58 -8.24 14.17 1.87
C GLY A 58 -9.47 14.91 1.37
N VAL A 59 -10.53 14.19 0.99
CA VAL A 59 -11.78 14.80 0.55
C VAL A 59 -12.47 15.54 1.70
N GLY A 60 -12.49 14.98 2.91
CA GLY A 60 -13.04 15.66 4.08
C GLY A 60 -12.36 17.00 4.34
N VAL A 61 -11.03 17.05 4.29
CA VAL A 61 -10.25 18.30 4.45
C VAL A 61 -10.52 19.27 3.30
N VAL A 62 -10.54 18.80 2.05
CA VAL A 62 -10.86 19.63 0.88
C VAL A 62 -12.23 20.27 1.03
N VAL A 63 -13.26 19.49 1.35
CA VAL A 63 -14.62 20.00 1.54
C VAL A 63 -14.66 21.01 2.69
N GLN A 64 -14.11 20.69 3.84
CA GLN A 64 -14.17 21.55 5.03
C GLN A 64 -13.50 22.91 4.81
N PHE A 65 -12.35 22.94 4.13
CA PHE A 65 -11.59 24.17 3.95
C PHE A 65 -11.95 24.95 2.68
N LEU A 66 -12.48 24.27 1.63
CA LEU A 66 -12.68 24.92 0.34
C LEU A 66 -14.14 25.22 0.00
N THR A 67 -15.12 24.72 0.74
CA THR A 67 -16.52 25.14 0.59
C THR A 67 -16.70 26.67 0.67
N PRO A 68 -16.02 27.42 1.56
CA PRO A 68 -16.15 28.89 1.59
C PRO A 68 -15.74 29.59 0.29
N VAL A 69 -14.86 29.00 -0.52
CA VAL A 69 -14.37 29.59 -1.79
C VAL A 69 -15.00 28.94 -3.02
N GLU A 70 -15.99 28.07 -2.85
CA GLU A 70 -16.61 27.30 -3.95
C GLU A 70 -17.20 28.15 -5.06
N ASN A 71 -17.59 29.40 -4.78
CA ASN A 71 -18.19 30.30 -5.77
C ASN A 71 -17.19 30.87 -6.79
N ASN A 72 -15.86 30.75 -6.51
CA ASN A 72 -14.83 31.16 -7.44
C ASN A 72 -14.08 29.88 -7.93
N LEU A 73 -14.42 29.44 -9.15
CA LEU A 73 -13.86 28.18 -9.69
C LEU A 73 -12.34 28.20 -9.84
N VAL A 74 -11.75 29.35 -10.19
CA VAL A 74 -10.29 29.48 -10.34
C VAL A 74 -9.61 29.35 -8.99
N LEU A 75 -10.12 30.07 -7.98
CA LEU A 75 -9.60 30.01 -6.62
C LEU A 75 -9.80 28.60 -6.03
N LEU A 76 -10.97 28.00 -6.22
CA LEU A 76 -11.25 26.62 -5.79
C LEU A 76 -10.26 25.65 -6.41
N TYR A 77 -10.03 25.72 -7.73
CA TYR A 77 -9.09 24.81 -8.43
C TYR A 77 -7.66 24.96 -7.91
N ILE A 78 -7.14 26.19 -7.81
CA ILE A 78 -5.77 26.44 -7.34
C ILE A 78 -5.60 25.97 -5.90
N SER A 79 -6.54 26.35 -5.02
CA SER A 79 -6.50 25.94 -3.60
C SER A 79 -6.63 24.42 -3.43
N SER A 80 -7.48 23.77 -4.24
CA SER A 80 -7.62 22.31 -4.25
C SER A 80 -6.33 21.63 -4.66
N THR A 81 -5.71 22.11 -5.75
CA THR A 81 -4.43 21.55 -6.25
C THR A 81 -3.35 21.64 -5.19
N ILE A 82 -3.19 22.79 -4.55
CA ILE A 82 -2.20 22.97 -3.48
C ILE A 82 -2.51 22.06 -2.30
N LEU A 83 -3.75 22.04 -1.84
CA LEU A 83 -4.15 21.29 -0.65
C LEU A 83 -3.99 19.77 -0.85
N VAL A 84 -4.43 19.23 -1.99
CA VAL A 84 -4.28 17.79 -2.26
C VAL A 84 -2.81 17.39 -2.43
N THR A 85 -1.99 18.24 -3.05
CA THR A 85 -0.53 18.02 -3.16
C THR A 85 0.13 17.93 -1.78
N VAL A 86 -0.23 18.82 -0.87
CA VAL A 86 0.28 18.80 0.50
C VAL A 86 -0.17 17.53 1.24
N ILE A 87 -1.43 17.14 1.12
CA ILE A 87 -1.96 15.92 1.75
C ILE A 87 -1.27 14.67 1.20
N GLU A 88 -1.11 14.56 -0.12
CA GLU A 88 -0.43 13.44 -0.78
C GLU A 88 1.04 13.35 -0.33
N GLY A 89 1.76 14.47 -0.34
CA GLY A 89 3.15 14.54 0.11
C GLY A 89 3.35 14.17 1.57
N ILE A 90 2.52 14.71 2.47
CA ILE A 90 2.54 14.35 3.90
C ILE A 90 2.24 12.86 4.09
N THR A 91 1.24 12.34 3.39
CA THR A 91 0.85 10.93 3.49
C THR A 91 1.99 10.01 3.05
N GLY A 92 2.59 10.27 1.88
CA GLY A 92 3.71 9.49 1.37
C GLY A 92 4.91 9.51 2.32
N PHE A 93 5.29 10.71 2.80
CA PHE A 93 6.37 10.89 3.77
C PHE A 93 6.11 10.17 5.11
N LEU A 94 4.90 10.28 5.67
CA LEU A 94 4.56 9.63 6.93
C LEU A 94 4.55 8.10 6.80
N LEU A 95 3.98 7.56 5.71
CA LEU A 95 3.97 6.12 5.47
C LEU A 95 5.38 5.57 5.33
N GLU A 96 6.27 6.27 4.60
CA GLU A 96 7.66 5.86 4.48
C GLU A 96 8.39 5.94 5.81
N LYS A 97 8.19 7.00 6.59
CA LYS A 97 8.83 7.16 7.89
C LYS A 97 8.38 6.12 8.93
N ILE A 98 7.10 5.72 8.90
CA ILE A 98 6.53 4.74 9.84
C ILE A 98 6.87 3.31 9.44
N PHE A 99 6.73 2.99 8.18
CA PHE A 99 6.85 1.61 7.69
C PHE A 99 8.17 1.32 6.98
N HIS A 100 9.00 2.35 6.73
CA HIS A 100 10.26 2.27 5.95
C HIS A 100 10.06 1.74 4.52
N ASN A 101 8.82 1.85 4.00
CA ASN A 101 8.42 1.40 2.68
C ASN A 101 7.80 2.56 1.89
N LYS A 102 8.24 2.75 0.65
CA LYS A 102 7.69 3.71 -0.29
C LYS A 102 6.60 3.03 -1.11
N TRP A 103 5.34 3.44 -0.95
CA TRP A 103 4.17 2.78 -1.55
C TRP A 103 3.98 3.13 -3.02
N TRP A 104 4.39 4.33 -3.42
CA TRP A 104 4.46 4.82 -4.79
C TRP A 104 5.71 5.66 -4.96
N ASP A 105 6.18 5.76 -6.17
CA ASP A 105 7.35 6.55 -6.50
C ASP A 105 7.16 7.29 -7.82
N TYR A 106 7.20 8.62 -7.74
CA TYR A 106 7.14 9.51 -8.89
C TYR A 106 8.52 10.05 -9.29
N SER A 107 9.62 9.49 -8.81
CA SER A 107 10.98 10.02 -9.07
C SER A 107 11.31 10.07 -10.56
N GLU A 108 10.73 9.18 -11.37
CA GLU A 108 10.89 9.17 -12.81
C GLU A 108 10.00 10.20 -13.54
N GLN A 109 9.04 10.82 -12.84
CA GLN A 109 8.13 11.78 -13.44
C GLN A 109 8.74 13.19 -13.40
N PRO A 110 8.50 14.02 -14.46
CA PRO A 110 8.94 15.39 -14.46
C PRO A 110 8.23 16.20 -13.36
N LEU A 111 8.94 17.17 -12.79
CA LEU A 111 8.43 18.06 -11.74
C LEU A 111 7.89 17.29 -10.52
N ASN A 112 8.56 16.20 -10.13
CA ASN A 112 8.26 15.54 -8.86
C ASN A 112 8.98 16.23 -7.69
N ILE A 113 8.45 16.04 -6.49
CA ILE A 113 9.04 16.53 -5.23
C ILE A 113 9.28 15.32 -4.34
N GLY A 114 10.56 14.91 -4.22
CA GLY A 114 10.99 13.78 -3.41
C GLY A 114 10.40 12.42 -3.81
N GLY A 115 9.80 12.32 -5.01
CA GLY A 115 9.09 11.13 -5.48
C GLY A 115 7.73 10.91 -4.81
N TYR A 116 7.32 11.76 -3.85
CA TYR A 116 6.02 11.64 -3.17
C TYR A 116 4.88 12.24 -3.95
N VAL A 117 5.12 13.35 -4.65
CA VAL A 117 4.13 14.10 -5.43
C VAL A 117 4.67 14.44 -6.81
N CYS A 118 3.78 14.61 -7.76
CA CYS A 118 4.10 15.03 -9.12
C CYS A 118 3.10 16.12 -9.57
N VAL A 119 3.59 17.22 -10.10
CA VAL A 119 2.78 18.38 -10.50
C VAL A 119 1.66 17.98 -11.46
N LEU A 120 1.93 17.10 -12.42
CA LEU A 120 0.92 16.65 -13.38
C LEU A 120 -0.28 15.98 -12.66
N PHE A 121 0.00 15.05 -11.74
CA PHE A 121 -1.06 14.37 -10.98
C PHE A 121 -1.77 15.32 -10.03
N SER A 122 -1.04 16.26 -9.42
CA SER A 122 -1.63 17.30 -8.56
C SER A 122 -2.65 18.16 -9.32
N LEU A 123 -2.35 18.56 -10.56
CA LEU A 123 -3.27 19.32 -11.42
C LEU A 123 -4.53 18.49 -11.75
N ILE A 124 -4.37 17.21 -12.06
CA ILE A 124 -5.49 16.29 -12.33
C ILE A 124 -6.37 16.14 -11.07
N TRP A 125 -5.76 15.90 -9.91
CA TRP A 125 -6.48 15.83 -8.64
C TRP A 125 -7.20 17.12 -8.28
N GLY A 126 -6.63 18.29 -8.61
CA GLY A 126 -7.29 19.58 -8.47
C GLY A 126 -8.63 19.64 -9.20
N VAL A 127 -8.70 19.12 -10.45
CA VAL A 127 -9.95 19.02 -11.21
C VAL A 127 -10.97 18.12 -10.51
N PHE A 128 -10.53 16.95 -10.04
CA PHE A 128 -11.41 16.04 -9.31
C PHE A 128 -11.94 16.67 -8.00
N CYS A 129 -11.12 17.44 -7.29
CA CYS A 129 -11.55 18.14 -6.10
C CYS A 129 -12.64 19.19 -6.39
N VAL A 130 -12.51 19.94 -7.50
CA VAL A 130 -13.58 20.88 -7.94
C VAL A 130 -14.87 20.11 -8.22
N LEU A 131 -14.80 18.98 -8.93
CA LEU A 131 -15.97 18.13 -9.20
C LEU A 131 -16.60 17.61 -7.90
N ILE A 132 -15.77 17.18 -6.95
CA ILE A 132 -16.22 16.70 -5.64
C ILE A 132 -16.95 17.82 -4.89
N VAL A 133 -16.35 18.99 -4.74
CA VAL A 133 -16.93 20.10 -3.96
C VAL A 133 -18.22 20.60 -4.59
N LYS A 134 -18.25 20.76 -5.92
CA LYS A 134 -19.40 21.37 -6.62
C LYS A 134 -20.57 20.42 -6.89
N ILE A 135 -20.30 19.14 -7.08
CA ILE A 135 -21.31 18.18 -7.55
C ILE A 135 -21.46 17.01 -6.61
N ILE A 136 -20.37 16.28 -6.33
CA ILE A 136 -20.46 15.02 -5.61
C ILE A 136 -20.82 15.23 -4.14
N HIS A 137 -20.14 16.17 -3.47
CA HIS A 137 -20.36 16.40 -2.04
C HIS A 137 -21.77 16.89 -1.71
N PRO A 138 -22.37 17.85 -2.43
CA PRO A 138 -23.75 18.25 -2.18
C PRO A 138 -24.75 17.10 -2.31
N LEU A 139 -24.54 16.18 -3.27
CA LEU A 139 -25.38 14.99 -3.45
C LEU A 139 -25.22 14.02 -2.28
N ILE A 140 -23.97 13.71 -1.92
CA ILE A 140 -23.67 12.82 -0.77
C ILE A 140 -24.19 13.43 0.52
N TYR A 141 -23.97 14.71 0.77
CA TYR A 141 -24.42 15.39 1.97
C TYR A 141 -25.96 15.33 2.10
N LYS A 142 -26.68 15.51 1.00
CA LYS A 142 -28.14 15.37 0.98
C LYS A 142 -28.58 13.95 1.41
N VAL A 143 -27.88 12.91 0.96
CA VAL A 143 -28.17 11.53 1.36
C VAL A 143 -27.84 11.31 2.84
N LEU A 144 -26.70 11.83 3.31
CA LEU A 144 -26.28 11.70 4.71
C LEU A 144 -27.26 12.37 5.68
N THR A 145 -27.84 13.51 5.29
CA THR A 145 -28.85 14.20 6.10
C THR A 145 -30.18 13.45 6.22
N MET A 146 -30.45 12.47 5.35
CA MET A 146 -31.62 11.58 5.45
C MET A 146 -31.44 10.45 6.47
N ILE A 147 -30.21 10.20 6.92
CA ILE A 147 -29.91 9.12 7.86
C ILE A 147 -30.34 9.55 9.26
N PRO A 148 -31.19 8.79 9.98
CA PRO A 148 -31.51 9.07 11.36
C PRO A 148 -30.24 9.09 12.23
N LEU A 149 -30.12 10.09 13.11
CA LEU A 149 -28.90 10.31 13.92
C LEU A 149 -28.43 9.05 14.67
N VAL A 150 -29.37 8.35 15.33
CA VAL A 150 -29.05 7.13 16.10
C VAL A 150 -28.48 6.05 15.18
N LEU A 151 -29.12 5.81 14.02
CA LEU A 151 -28.64 4.83 13.04
C LEU A 151 -27.24 5.22 12.53
N GLY A 152 -27.03 6.48 12.19
CA GLY A 152 -25.75 6.97 11.71
C GLY A 152 -24.63 6.80 12.75
N ILE A 153 -24.89 7.08 14.03
CA ILE A 153 -23.92 6.88 15.10
C ILE A 153 -23.59 5.39 15.25
N VAL A 154 -24.57 4.50 15.24
CA VAL A 154 -24.34 3.04 15.36
C VAL A 154 -23.50 2.53 14.18
N VAL A 155 -23.88 2.88 12.95
CA VAL A 155 -23.14 2.48 11.75
C VAL A 155 -21.69 3.01 11.79
N MET A 156 -21.53 4.28 12.13
CA MET A 156 -20.20 4.90 12.25
C MET A 156 -19.34 4.21 13.32
N ALA A 157 -19.91 3.86 14.47
CA ALA A 157 -19.18 3.15 15.53
C ALA A 157 -18.73 1.76 15.06
N CYS A 158 -19.60 1.01 14.38
CA CYS A 158 -19.25 -0.30 13.80
C CYS A 158 -18.14 -0.17 12.75
N LEU A 159 -18.25 0.80 11.84
CA LEU A 159 -17.24 1.04 10.82
C LEU A 159 -15.90 1.49 11.42
N ALA A 160 -15.92 2.32 12.48
CA ALA A 160 -14.72 2.75 13.17
C ALA A 160 -13.99 1.58 13.86
N VAL A 161 -14.73 0.68 14.53
CA VAL A 161 -14.16 -0.54 15.12
C VAL A 161 -13.54 -1.42 14.04
N GLY A 162 -14.25 -1.65 12.92
CA GLY A 162 -13.73 -2.40 11.78
C GLY A 162 -12.47 -1.78 11.18
N LEU A 163 -12.46 -0.46 11.01
CA LEU A 163 -11.31 0.29 10.50
C LEU A 163 -10.08 0.16 11.41
N LEU A 164 -10.26 0.30 12.73
CA LEU A 164 -9.17 0.18 13.70
C LEU A 164 -8.61 -1.24 13.75
N ALA A 165 -9.47 -2.26 13.71
CA ALA A 165 -9.07 -3.66 13.66
C ALA A 165 -8.26 -3.96 12.38
N ASP A 166 -8.73 -3.50 11.21
CA ASP A 166 -8.04 -3.69 9.95
C ASP A 166 -6.72 -2.92 9.89
N LEU A 167 -6.68 -1.70 10.41
CA LEU A 167 -5.45 -0.92 10.52
C LEU A 167 -4.41 -1.65 11.38
N TYR A 168 -4.82 -2.23 12.51
CA TYR A 168 -3.94 -3.04 13.36
C TYR A 168 -3.39 -4.26 12.63
N VAL A 169 -4.26 -5.02 11.95
CA VAL A 169 -3.87 -6.22 11.19
C VAL A 169 -2.91 -5.84 10.05
N THR A 170 -3.22 -4.79 9.30
CA THR A 170 -2.39 -4.32 8.18
C THR A 170 -1.03 -3.83 8.67
N ALA A 171 -1.00 -2.94 9.67
CA ALA A 171 0.25 -2.42 10.23
C ALA A 171 1.13 -3.55 10.82
N SER A 172 0.52 -4.46 11.59
CA SER A 172 1.23 -5.63 12.13
C SER A 172 1.79 -6.53 11.03
N GLY A 173 1.04 -6.71 9.94
CA GLY A 173 1.49 -7.49 8.77
C GLY A 173 2.70 -6.87 8.08
N ILE A 174 2.70 -5.54 7.90
CA ILE A 174 3.83 -4.80 7.30
C ILE A 174 5.07 -4.89 8.20
N LEU A 175 4.91 -4.66 9.51
CA LEU A 175 6.03 -4.74 10.45
C LEU A 175 6.63 -6.15 10.53
N LYS A 176 5.79 -7.21 10.45
CA LYS A 176 6.27 -8.59 10.36
C LYS A 176 7.03 -8.85 9.07
N MET A 177 6.55 -8.33 7.95
CA MET A 177 7.24 -8.41 6.67
C MET A 177 8.62 -7.75 6.74
N ASN A 178 8.72 -6.53 7.26
CA ASN A 178 9.99 -5.82 7.38
C ASN A 178 10.99 -6.56 8.27
N ARG A 179 10.57 -7.04 9.44
CA ARG A 179 11.43 -7.84 10.34
C ARG A 179 11.93 -9.12 9.67
N ARG A 180 11.11 -9.74 8.86
CA ARG A 180 11.49 -10.94 8.11
C ARG A 180 12.52 -10.62 7.05
N LEU A 181 12.36 -9.54 6.28
CA LEU A 181 13.35 -9.08 5.32
C LEU A 181 14.70 -8.78 5.99
N GLU A 182 14.69 -8.10 7.14
CA GLU A 182 15.89 -7.87 7.95
C GLU A 182 16.57 -9.16 8.40
N ALA A 183 15.78 -10.14 8.84
CA ALA A 183 16.34 -11.44 9.27
C ALA A 183 16.92 -12.22 8.10
N MET A 184 16.28 -12.20 6.93
CA MET A 184 16.76 -12.83 5.71
C MET A 184 18.06 -12.18 5.21
N GLU A 185 18.19 -10.86 5.28
CA GLU A 185 19.40 -10.14 4.92
C GLU A 185 20.59 -10.54 5.83
N LYS A 186 20.35 -10.67 7.14
CA LYS A 186 21.38 -11.15 8.07
C LYS A 186 21.84 -12.56 7.73
N ILE A 187 20.91 -13.47 7.39
CA ILE A 187 21.23 -14.83 6.96
C ILE A 187 22.01 -14.82 5.64
N ALA A 188 21.59 -14.00 4.67
CA ALA A 188 22.29 -13.88 3.39
C ALA A 188 23.71 -13.35 3.56
N ALA A 189 23.93 -12.37 4.44
CA ALA A 189 25.26 -11.86 4.77
C ALA A 189 26.13 -12.92 5.45
N GLU A 190 25.61 -13.69 6.43
CA GLU A 190 26.33 -14.80 7.08
C GLU A 190 26.67 -15.90 6.08
N LEU A 191 25.74 -16.26 5.18
CA LEU A 191 25.98 -17.23 4.11
C LEU A 191 27.11 -16.78 3.18
N LYS A 192 27.14 -15.52 2.80
CA LYS A 192 28.19 -14.97 1.96
C LYS A 192 29.54 -15.04 2.65
N GLU A 193 29.63 -14.57 3.90
CA GLU A 193 30.87 -14.59 4.69
C GLU A 193 31.41 -16.02 4.86
N LEU A 194 30.55 -17.00 5.18
CA LEU A 194 30.95 -18.41 5.31
C LEU A 194 31.39 -19.00 3.97
N SER A 195 30.70 -18.66 2.88
CA SER A 195 31.07 -19.14 1.54
C SER A 195 32.42 -18.59 1.10
N ASP A 196 32.68 -17.31 1.36
CA ASP A 196 33.97 -16.65 1.04
C ASP A 196 35.10 -17.29 1.85
N LYS A 197 34.91 -17.53 3.15
CA LYS A 197 35.90 -18.23 4.02
C LYS A 197 36.17 -19.69 3.58
N VAL A 198 35.16 -20.40 3.10
CA VAL A 198 35.33 -21.72 2.53
C VAL A 198 36.11 -21.67 1.22
N GLY A 199 35.88 -20.66 0.39
CA GLY A 199 36.59 -20.41 -0.87
C GLY A 199 38.08 -20.10 -0.65
N GLU A 200 38.38 -19.23 0.31
CA GLU A 200 39.74 -18.78 0.62
C GLU A 200 40.60 -19.92 1.18
N ASN A 201 40.07 -20.73 2.08
CA ASN A 201 40.76 -21.88 2.66
C ASN A 201 41.01 -23.06 1.68
N ILE A 202 40.38 -23.09 0.51
CA ILE A 202 40.69 -24.10 -0.52
C ILE A 202 42.11 -23.89 -1.10
N TYR A 203 42.62 -22.66 -1.04
CA TYR A 203 43.89 -22.28 -1.60
C TYR A 203 45.07 -22.51 -0.62
N GLU A 204 44.85 -22.42 0.69
CA GLU A 204 45.95 -22.41 1.67
C GLU A 204 46.27 -23.73 2.38
N ASN A 205 45.31 -24.70 2.56
CA ASN A 205 45.61 -25.92 3.32
C ASN A 205 44.74 -27.14 2.92
N VAL A 206 45.42 -28.12 2.27
CA VAL A 206 44.76 -29.35 1.81
C VAL A 206 44.63 -30.41 2.93
N MET A 207 45.30 -30.30 4.05
CA MET A 207 45.42 -31.39 5.05
C MET A 207 44.77 -31.13 6.42
N GLU A 208 44.70 -29.88 6.91
CA GLU A 208 44.04 -29.55 8.19
C GLU A 208 42.56 -29.13 8.03
N GLY A 209 42.09 -29.07 6.79
CA GLY A 209 40.83 -28.42 6.43
C GLY A 209 39.59 -29.32 6.40
N MET A 210 39.69 -30.66 6.61
CA MET A 210 38.52 -31.51 6.33
C MET A 210 37.44 -31.40 7.42
N GLU A 211 37.78 -31.42 8.68
CA GLU A 211 36.83 -31.34 9.80
C GLU A 211 36.18 -29.92 9.90
N PHE A 212 36.97 -28.88 9.78
CA PHE A 212 36.55 -27.51 9.70
C PHE A 212 35.63 -27.20 8.47
N ARG A 213 35.88 -27.92 7.39
CA ARG A 213 35.09 -27.80 6.14
C ARG A 213 33.71 -28.45 6.26
N GLU A 214 33.64 -29.60 6.94
CA GLU A 214 32.39 -30.31 7.20
C GLU A 214 31.46 -29.49 8.13
N GLU A 215 31.98 -28.92 9.21
CA GLU A 215 31.22 -28.06 10.13
C GLU A 215 30.68 -26.82 9.44
N LYS A 216 31.51 -26.14 8.64
CA LYS A 216 31.05 -24.95 7.88
C LYS A 216 30.03 -25.29 6.79
N LYS A 217 30.18 -26.42 6.11
CA LYS A 217 29.18 -26.89 5.15
C LYS A 217 27.85 -27.19 5.81
N ALA A 218 27.84 -27.87 6.95
CA ALA A 218 26.65 -28.15 7.71
C ALA A 218 25.95 -26.84 8.13
N ARG A 219 26.73 -25.85 8.57
CA ARG A 219 26.18 -24.51 8.91
C ARG A 219 25.61 -23.78 7.70
N ILE A 220 26.27 -23.84 6.55
CA ILE A 220 25.76 -23.26 5.29
C ILE A 220 24.44 -23.91 4.87
N GLU A 221 24.33 -25.24 5.00
CA GLU A 221 23.09 -25.96 4.68
C GLU A 221 21.95 -25.59 5.65
N GLU A 222 22.24 -25.48 6.95
CA GLU A 222 21.28 -25.02 7.95
C GLU A 222 20.77 -23.60 7.63
N LEU A 223 21.68 -22.67 7.32
CA LEU A 223 21.33 -21.30 6.99
C LEU A 223 20.52 -21.20 5.69
N LYS A 224 20.87 -21.99 4.68
CA LYS A 224 20.10 -22.09 3.44
C LYS A 224 18.68 -22.59 3.70
N ALA A 225 18.55 -23.67 4.47
CA ALA A 225 17.23 -24.21 4.83
C ALA A 225 16.38 -23.18 5.58
N LYS A 226 16.97 -22.47 6.52
CA LYS A 226 16.29 -21.38 7.26
C LYS A 226 15.92 -20.21 6.36
N TYR A 227 16.78 -19.85 5.40
CA TYR A 227 16.46 -18.80 4.42
C TYR A 227 15.28 -19.20 3.54
N GLU A 228 15.26 -20.44 3.02
CA GLU A 228 14.15 -20.95 2.19
C GLU A 228 12.84 -21.04 3.00
N GLU A 229 12.89 -21.56 4.24
CA GLU A 229 11.72 -21.57 5.13
C GLU A 229 11.16 -20.16 5.32
N MET A 230 12.04 -19.18 5.54
CA MET A 230 11.63 -17.77 5.66
C MET A 230 11.13 -17.22 4.32
N ALA A 231 11.65 -17.61 3.19
CA ALA A 231 11.19 -17.22 1.87
C ALA A 231 9.80 -17.78 1.53
N GLU A 232 9.46 -18.96 2.00
CA GLU A 232 8.15 -19.60 1.81
C GLU A 232 7.08 -19.11 2.79
N ASN A 233 7.44 -18.88 4.05
CA ASN A 233 6.50 -18.50 5.12
C ASN A 233 6.03 -17.04 5.03
N ARG A 234 5.22 -16.71 4.02
CA ARG A 234 4.73 -15.36 3.74
C ARG A 234 3.44 -15.05 4.47
N THR A 235 3.27 -13.78 4.87
CA THR A 235 2.00 -13.32 5.43
C THR A 235 1.03 -12.95 4.31
N LYS A 236 -0.23 -13.35 4.43
CA LYS A 236 -1.30 -12.97 3.47
C LYS A 236 -1.38 -11.47 3.23
N VAL A 237 -1.16 -10.66 4.28
CA VAL A 237 -1.12 -9.19 4.18
C VAL A 237 0.06 -8.73 3.31
N GLY A 238 1.27 -9.26 3.54
CA GLY A 238 2.45 -8.91 2.75
C GLY A 238 2.29 -9.27 1.28
N GLU A 239 1.82 -10.47 0.97
CA GLU A 239 1.54 -10.89 -0.42
C GLU A 239 0.52 -10.00 -1.12
N ARG A 240 -0.58 -9.66 -0.41
CA ARG A 240 -1.59 -8.75 -0.94
C ARG A 240 -1.00 -7.39 -1.27
N LEU A 241 -0.21 -6.82 -0.36
CA LEU A 241 0.39 -5.50 -0.54
C LEU A 241 1.41 -5.46 -1.68
N VAL A 242 2.26 -6.46 -1.82
CA VAL A 242 3.20 -6.56 -2.95
C VAL A 242 2.44 -6.61 -4.29
N LYS A 243 1.35 -7.38 -4.36
CA LYS A 243 0.48 -7.43 -5.55
C LYS A 243 -0.28 -6.12 -5.80
N ALA A 244 -0.73 -5.45 -4.74
CA ALA A 244 -1.47 -4.20 -4.83
C ALA A 244 -0.60 -3.02 -5.27
N PHE A 245 0.67 -3.01 -4.87
CA PHE A 245 1.62 -1.93 -5.10
C PHE A 245 2.88 -2.42 -5.86
N PRO A 246 2.80 -2.66 -7.18
CA PRO A 246 3.91 -3.17 -7.96
C PRO A 246 5.17 -2.28 -7.95
N LYS A 247 5.00 -0.98 -7.70
CA LYS A 247 6.09 0.00 -7.58
C LYS A 247 6.53 0.26 -6.14
N MET A 248 6.06 -0.52 -5.17
CA MET A 248 6.48 -0.41 -3.79
C MET A 248 7.97 -0.71 -3.66
N GLN A 249 8.67 0.14 -2.92
CA GLN A 249 10.10 -0.02 -2.62
C GLN A 249 10.29 -0.18 -1.11
N VAL A 250 11.16 -1.10 -0.73
CA VAL A 250 11.58 -1.29 0.66
C VAL A 250 12.95 -0.66 0.84
N GLY A 251 13.05 0.33 1.74
CA GLY A 251 14.21 1.22 1.79
C GLY A 251 15.53 0.53 2.13
N GLN A 252 15.55 -0.39 3.11
CA GLN A 252 16.79 -0.98 3.62
C GLN A 252 17.08 -2.39 3.07
N HIS A 253 16.08 -3.12 2.56
CA HIS A 253 16.19 -4.54 2.19
C HIS A 253 15.80 -4.78 0.72
N LYS A 254 16.23 -3.88 -0.16
CA LYS A 254 15.77 -3.84 -1.56
C LYS A 254 16.08 -5.12 -2.32
N GLU A 255 17.30 -5.64 -2.23
CA GLU A 255 17.73 -6.82 -2.97
C GLU A 255 16.93 -8.07 -2.59
N ILE A 256 16.77 -8.31 -1.29
CA ILE A 256 16.00 -9.45 -0.77
C ILE A 256 14.50 -9.31 -1.11
N PHE A 257 13.99 -8.08 -1.05
CA PHE A 257 12.59 -7.82 -1.40
C PHE A 257 12.32 -8.08 -2.88
N GLU A 258 13.20 -7.65 -3.79
CA GLU A 258 13.07 -7.93 -5.22
C GLU A 258 13.20 -9.42 -5.52
N GLU A 259 14.14 -10.14 -4.88
CA GLU A 259 14.24 -11.61 -4.99
C GLU A 259 12.93 -12.30 -4.59
N LEU A 260 12.34 -11.91 -3.46
CA LEU A 260 11.06 -12.47 -3.00
C LEU A 260 9.91 -12.12 -3.95
N ARG A 261 9.89 -10.91 -4.52
CA ARG A 261 8.91 -10.50 -5.53
C ARG A 261 9.01 -11.38 -6.78
N GLU A 262 10.22 -11.58 -7.32
CA GLU A 262 10.43 -12.44 -8.48
C GLU A 262 10.04 -13.91 -8.21
N ARG A 263 10.28 -14.42 -7.00
CA ARG A 263 9.83 -15.76 -6.60
C ARG A 263 8.29 -15.85 -6.60
N MET A 264 7.60 -14.84 -6.10
CA MET A 264 6.13 -14.76 -6.11
C MET A 264 5.57 -14.75 -7.53
N ASP A 265 6.19 -14.01 -8.44
CA ASP A 265 5.76 -13.93 -9.84
C ASP A 265 5.99 -15.27 -10.57
N ARG A 266 7.12 -15.94 -10.34
CA ARG A 266 7.39 -17.29 -10.90
C ARG A 266 6.41 -18.36 -10.40
N GLU A 267 6.03 -18.34 -9.14
CA GLU A 267 5.03 -19.26 -8.59
C GLU A 267 3.65 -19.04 -9.23
N HIS A 268 3.28 -17.81 -9.47
CA HIS A 268 2.03 -17.47 -10.15
C HIS A 268 2.00 -17.99 -11.59
N ILE A 269 3.11 -17.87 -12.31
CA ILE A 269 3.26 -18.40 -13.67
C ILE A 269 3.15 -19.94 -13.65
N ARG A 270 3.78 -20.63 -12.69
CA ARG A 270 3.69 -22.10 -12.56
C ARG A 270 2.27 -22.58 -12.27
N VAL A 271 1.54 -21.93 -11.38
CA VAL A 271 0.15 -22.27 -11.07
C VAL A 271 -0.73 -22.06 -12.31
N PHE A 272 -0.53 -20.99 -13.06
CA PHE A 272 -1.27 -20.74 -14.30
C PHE A 272 -1.00 -21.76 -15.40
N VAL A 273 0.25 -22.21 -15.54
CA VAL A 273 0.65 -23.24 -16.51
C VAL A 273 0.12 -24.63 -16.13
N ILE A 274 0.07 -24.96 -14.83
CA ILE A 274 -0.49 -26.24 -14.37
C ILE A 274 -2.02 -26.27 -14.54
N ASP A 275 -2.71 -25.18 -14.27
CA ASP A 275 -4.17 -25.07 -14.43
C ASP A 275 -4.58 -25.11 -15.92
N SER A 276 -3.76 -24.56 -16.80
CA SER A 276 -3.97 -24.66 -18.25
C SER A 276 -3.67 -26.06 -18.82
N SER A 277 -2.83 -26.88 -18.15
CA SER A 277 -2.53 -28.26 -18.55
C SER A 277 -3.60 -29.27 -18.11
N LEU A 278 -4.52 -28.91 -17.22
CA LEU A 278 -5.64 -29.72 -16.75
C LEU A 278 -6.93 -29.55 -17.59
N GLY A 279 -6.82 -29.05 -18.81
CA GLY A 279 -7.81 -29.25 -19.85
C GLY A 279 -9.11 -28.48 -19.70
N LEU A 280 -9.04 -27.15 -19.76
CA LEU A 280 -10.16 -26.32 -20.21
C LEU A 280 -9.63 -25.39 -21.32
N CYS A 281 -9.99 -25.72 -22.55
CA CYS A 281 -9.78 -24.90 -23.73
C CYS A 281 -10.41 -23.54 -23.52
N GLY A 282 -9.61 -22.49 -23.33
CA GLY A 282 -10.05 -21.12 -23.24
C GLY A 282 -8.94 -20.22 -23.77
N PHE A 283 -9.17 -19.64 -24.92
CA PHE A 283 -8.34 -18.71 -25.62
C PHE A 283 -7.55 -17.77 -24.71
N VAL A 284 -6.23 -17.86 -24.75
CA VAL A 284 -5.33 -16.83 -24.28
C VAL A 284 -4.68 -16.17 -25.48
N LEU A 285 -5.12 -14.95 -25.77
CA LEU A 285 -4.33 -14.01 -26.57
C LEU A 285 -3.24 -13.46 -25.66
N ALA A 286 -2.02 -13.96 -25.87
CA ALA A 286 -0.82 -13.27 -25.43
C ALA A 286 -0.71 -11.97 -26.22
N GLN A 287 -0.72 -10.83 -25.56
CA GLN A 287 -0.16 -9.60 -26.08
C GLN A 287 0.92 -9.11 -25.13
N GLU A 288 2.16 -9.34 -25.57
CA GLU A 288 3.31 -8.52 -25.21
C GLU A 288 3.00 -7.06 -25.59
N VAL A 289 3.16 -6.13 -24.69
CA VAL A 289 3.94 -4.89 -24.81
C VAL A 289 4.20 -4.38 -23.39
#